data_a32355bfcbfd499bcdb2e1166a60b53d
#
_entry.id   a32355bfcbfd499bcdb2e1166a60b53d
#
_cell.length_a   1.000
_cell.length_b   1.000
_cell.length_c   1.000
_cell.angle_alpha   90.00
_cell.angle_beta   90.00
_cell.angle_gamma   90.00
#
_symmetry.space_group_name_H-M   'P 1'
#
loop_
_entity.id
_entity.type
_entity.pdbx_description
1 polymer ?
#
loop_
_entity_poly.entity_id
_entity_poly.type
_entity_poly.pdbx_seq_one_letter_code
_entity_poly.pdbx_strand_id
1 'polypeptide(L)'
;NVGVDRKHIGIMFDVVMPEEGNDAREAEYLAEFVKYARATKGFDVDDARADAVSADGSRPLAVVQLVHCGRQSMRGSYRKPWEPSLAPSAVPVQLSQEKRTWMDALTFGTPHALTVAEIHRIVEQFTRAAVFMEKAGFDGIELHGAHGYLLSSFLNPKTNLRDDEYGGDAARRFRIIREIIESIRQRVSPSFVVGIKLNSSDFCHGGQTEEDALQNVQWLAEMR
;
A
#
# COMPACT_ATOMS: atom_id res chain seq x y z
N ASN A 1 -4.61 -6.35 -5.89
CA ASN A 1 -3.90 -5.77 -4.73
C ASN A 1 -3.14 -6.85 -3.99
N VAL A 2 -1.99 -6.49 -3.45
CA VAL A 2 -1.21 -7.35 -2.57
C VAL A 2 -1.01 -6.62 -1.24
N GLY A 3 -1.46 -7.23 -0.14
CA GLY A 3 -1.28 -6.69 1.20
C GLY A 3 0.16 -6.83 1.65
N VAL A 4 0.78 -5.72 2.06
CA VAL A 4 2.17 -5.70 2.57
C VAL A 4 2.25 -6.17 4.02
N ASP A 5 1.16 -6.15 4.74
CA ASP A 5 1.02 -6.67 6.12
C ASP A 5 -0.16 -7.64 6.18
N ARG A 6 0.12 -8.90 6.54
CA ARG A 6 -0.90 -9.96 6.61
C ARG A 6 -2.04 -9.66 7.57
N LYS A 7 -1.78 -8.96 8.66
CA LYS A 7 -2.80 -8.63 9.67
C LYS A 7 -3.72 -7.49 9.24
N HIS A 8 -3.28 -6.65 8.31
CA HIS A 8 -3.97 -5.41 7.96
C HIS A 8 -4.40 -5.39 6.49
N ILE A 9 -5.09 -6.44 6.06
CA ILE A 9 -5.70 -6.58 4.74
C ILE A 9 -7.15 -6.09 4.73
N GLY A 10 -7.70 -5.83 3.54
CA GLY A 10 -9.06 -5.32 3.37
C GLY A 10 -10.12 -6.39 3.53
N ILE A 11 -9.93 -7.52 2.89
CA ILE A 11 -10.85 -8.66 2.92
C ILE A 11 -10.11 -9.97 3.18
N MET A 12 -10.84 -10.98 3.63
CA MET A 12 -10.29 -12.26 4.10
C MET A 12 -9.47 -13.02 3.03
N PHE A 13 -9.74 -12.79 1.75
CA PHE A 13 -9.11 -13.51 0.63
C PHE A 13 -8.10 -12.66 -0.14
N ASP A 14 -7.71 -11.48 0.37
CA ASP A 14 -6.64 -10.70 -0.23
C ASP A 14 -5.32 -11.50 -0.24
N VAL A 15 -4.60 -11.42 -1.34
CA VAL A 15 -3.24 -11.96 -1.43
C VAL A 15 -2.33 -11.09 -0.56
N VAL A 16 -1.46 -11.73 0.22
CA VAL A 16 -0.58 -11.04 1.17
C VAL A 16 0.87 -11.48 0.97
N MET A 17 1.80 -10.62 1.35
CA MET A 17 3.22 -10.96 1.39
C MET A 17 3.50 -12.05 2.45
N PRO A 18 4.44 -12.97 2.20
CA PRO A 18 4.90 -13.94 3.20
C PRO A 18 5.52 -13.21 4.40
N GLU A 19 5.43 -13.86 5.57
CA GLU A 19 6.07 -13.35 6.78
C GLU A 19 7.59 -13.45 6.65
N GLU A 20 8.29 -12.47 7.21
CA GLU A 20 9.75 -12.43 7.22
C GLU A 20 10.34 -13.63 7.97
N GLY A 21 11.41 -14.21 7.41
CA GLY A 21 12.12 -15.34 8.03
C GLY A 21 11.49 -16.71 7.80
N ASN A 22 10.51 -16.84 6.88
CA ASN A 22 9.97 -18.11 6.44
C ASN A 22 10.39 -18.41 4.99
N ASP A 23 11.66 -18.77 4.80
CA ASP A 23 12.27 -18.95 3.48
C ASP A 23 11.56 -19.97 2.58
N ALA A 24 11.06 -21.08 3.15
CA ALA A 24 10.34 -22.09 2.38
C ALA A 24 9.02 -21.55 1.82
N ARG A 25 8.28 -20.79 2.63
CA ARG A 25 7.03 -20.16 2.23
C ARG A 25 7.26 -18.99 1.28
N GLU A 26 8.35 -18.26 1.46
CA GLU A 26 8.75 -17.19 0.54
C GLU A 26 9.05 -17.74 -0.85
N ALA A 27 9.74 -18.88 -0.96
CA ALA A 27 10.01 -19.55 -2.22
C ALA A 27 8.74 -20.05 -2.93
N GLU A 28 7.79 -20.62 -2.19
CA GLU A 28 6.48 -21.03 -2.72
C GLU A 28 5.70 -19.84 -3.28
N TYR A 29 5.61 -18.75 -2.51
CA TYR A 29 4.95 -17.51 -2.94
C TYR A 29 5.65 -16.89 -4.16
N LEU A 30 6.98 -16.89 -4.18
CA LEU A 30 7.74 -16.37 -5.31
C LEU A 30 7.39 -17.13 -6.59
N ALA A 31 7.32 -18.46 -6.55
CA ALA A 31 6.95 -19.28 -7.69
C ALA A 31 5.54 -18.96 -8.22
N GLU A 32 4.57 -18.73 -7.32
CA GLU A 32 3.22 -18.34 -7.71
C GLU A 32 3.17 -16.91 -8.30
N PHE A 33 3.87 -15.96 -7.70
CA PHE A 33 3.93 -14.58 -8.23
C PHE A 33 4.63 -14.49 -9.58
N VAL A 34 5.64 -15.34 -9.84
CA VAL A 34 6.25 -15.47 -11.17
C VAL A 34 5.21 -15.89 -12.21
N LYS A 35 4.33 -16.84 -11.90
CA LYS A 35 3.23 -17.23 -12.80
C LYS A 35 2.28 -16.05 -13.06
N TYR A 36 1.90 -15.29 -12.03
CA TYR A 36 1.03 -14.11 -12.20
C TYR A 36 1.69 -13.02 -13.05
N ALA A 37 2.98 -12.74 -12.84
CA ALA A 37 3.72 -11.79 -13.64
C ALA A 37 3.76 -12.20 -15.12
N ARG A 38 4.05 -13.48 -15.39
CA ARG A 38 4.05 -14.04 -16.74
C ARG A 38 2.68 -13.95 -17.40
N ALA A 39 1.62 -14.42 -16.70
CA ALA A 39 0.26 -14.38 -17.21
C ALA A 39 -0.19 -12.94 -17.55
N THR A 40 0.14 -11.96 -16.70
CA THR A 40 -0.18 -10.54 -16.92
C THR A 40 0.51 -10.00 -18.17
N LYS A 41 1.72 -10.49 -18.49
CA LYS A 41 2.49 -10.12 -19.70
C LYS A 41 2.05 -10.88 -20.96
N GLY A 42 1.04 -11.75 -20.87
CA GLY A 42 0.56 -12.58 -21.96
C GLY A 42 1.40 -13.82 -22.28
N PHE A 43 2.32 -14.21 -21.37
CA PHE A 43 3.07 -15.44 -21.51
C PHE A 43 2.21 -16.66 -21.12
N ASP A 44 2.45 -17.78 -21.76
CA ASP A 44 1.95 -19.07 -21.27
C ASP A 44 2.63 -19.37 -19.92
N VAL A 45 1.82 -19.64 -18.89
CA VAL A 45 2.33 -19.91 -17.53
C VAL A 45 3.07 -21.23 -17.44
N ASP A 46 2.77 -22.18 -18.34
CA ASP A 46 3.36 -23.51 -18.37
C ASP A 46 4.52 -23.64 -19.38
N ASP A 47 4.67 -22.67 -20.32
CA ASP A 47 5.78 -22.64 -21.28
C ASP A 47 6.84 -21.59 -20.90
N ALA A 48 7.94 -22.06 -20.34
CA ALA A 48 9.07 -21.21 -19.94
C ALA A 48 9.77 -20.50 -21.12
N ARG A 49 9.44 -20.86 -22.39
CA ARG A 49 10.11 -20.40 -23.61
C ARG A 49 9.29 -19.43 -24.44
N ALA A 50 7.99 -19.26 -24.13
CA ALA A 50 7.11 -18.38 -24.88
C ALA A 50 7.32 -16.92 -24.46
N ASP A 51 8.07 -16.16 -25.22
CA ASP A 51 8.14 -14.71 -25.13
C ASP A 51 6.96 -14.12 -25.92
N ALA A 52 5.89 -13.72 -25.24
CA ALA A 52 4.80 -12.98 -25.85
C ALA A 52 5.26 -11.57 -26.19
N VAL A 53 5.73 -11.40 -27.41
CA VAL A 53 6.05 -10.10 -27.98
C VAL A 53 4.94 -9.73 -28.95
N SER A 54 4.34 -8.54 -28.78
CA SER A 54 3.40 -7.99 -29.75
C SER A 54 4.06 -7.87 -31.13
N ALA A 55 3.26 -7.82 -32.20
CA ALA A 55 3.76 -7.70 -33.59
C ALA A 55 4.67 -6.47 -33.84
N ASP A 56 4.55 -5.45 -32.98
CA ASP A 56 5.38 -4.22 -32.98
C ASP A 56 6.61 -4.30 -32.07
N GLY A 57 6.88 -5.46 -31.46
CA GLY A 57 7.99 -5.65 -30.51
C GLY A 57 7.71 -5.15 -29.07
N SER A 58 6.51 -4.61 -28.82
CA SER A 58 6.12 -4.19 -27.46
C SER A 58 5.57 -5.35 -26.65
N ARG A 59 5.65 -5.26 -25.34
CA ARG A 59 5.00 -6.18 -24.41
C ARG A 59 4.23 -5.41 -23.33
N PRO A 60 3.11 -5.96 -22.84
CA PRO A 60 2.41 -5.38 -21.71
C PRO A 60 3.32 -5.35 -20.47
N LEU A 61 3.24 -4.28 -19.69
CA LEU A 61 3.89 -4.19 -18.39
C LEU A 61 3.00 -4.80 -17.31
N ALA A 62 3.59 -5.64 -16.48
CA ALA A 62 2.95 -6.18 -15.30
C ALA A 62 3.27 -5.29 -14.09
N VAL A 63 2.29 -4.54 -13.60
CA VAL A 63 2.42 -3.68 -12.42
C VAL A 63 1.47 -4.18 -11.33
N VAL A 64 1.98 -4.38 -10.12
CA VAL A 64 1.20 -4.87 -8.99
C VAL A 64 0.94 -3.76 -7.98
N GLN A 65 -0.31 -3.62 -7.53
CA GLN A 65 -0.65 -2.63 -6.51
C GLN A 65 -0.39 -3.19 -5.11
N LEU A 66 0.43 -2.48 -4.33
CA LEU A 66 0.74 -2.78 -2.93
C LEU A 66 -0.16 -1.96 -2.00
N VAL A 67 -0.78 -2.62 -1.01
CA VAL A 67 -1.73 -2.00 -0.10
C VAL A 67 -1.46 -2.36 1.36
N HIS A 68 -1.67 -1.41 2.25
CA HIS A 68 -1.87 -1.61 3.68
C HIS A 68 -3.18 -0.94 4.08
N CYS A 69 -4.17 -1.74 4.50
CA CYS A 69 -5.54 -1.26 4.68
C CYS A 69 -5.71 -0.32 5.89
N GLY A 70 -4.71 -0.25 6.77
CA GLY A 70 -4.75 0.68 7.88
C GLY A 70 -5.98 0.46 8.78
N ARG A 71 -6.65 1.54 9.14
CA ARG A 71 -7.85 1.51 9.99
C ARG A 71 -9.05 0.78 9.38
N GLN A 72 -9.05 0.56 8.06
CA GLN A 72 -10.09 -0.21 7.36
C GLN A 72 -9.86 -1.73 7.40
N SER A 73 -8.79 -2.20 8.05
CA SER A 73 -8.59 -3.62 8.30
C SER A 73 -9.68 -4.16 9.22
N MET A 74 -10.44 -5.13 8.73
CA MET A 74 -11.57 -5.70 9.47
C MET A 74 -11.09 -6.64 10.57
N ARG A 75 -11.84 -6.66 11.68
CA ARG A 75 -11.66 -7.65 12.76
C ARG A 75 -11.98 -9.05 12.27
N GLY A 76 -11.20 -10.04 12.71
CA GLY A 76 -11.46 -11.45 12.41
C GLY A 76 -11.04 -11.92 11.01
N SER A 77 -10.44 -11.05 10.18
CA SER A 77 -9.80 -11.48 8.93
C SER A 77 -8.51 -12.27 9.25
N TYR A 78 -7.34 -11.65 9.19
CA TYR A 78 -6.10 -12.26 9.74
C TYR A 78 -5.65 -11.59 11.05
N ARG A 79 -6.29 -10.51 11.43
CA ARG A 79 -6.11 -9.79 12.68
C ARG A 79 -7.05 -10.36 13.75
N LYS A 80 -6.51 -10.68 14.93
CA LYS A 80 -7.33 -11.15 16.05
C LYS A 80 -8.39 -10.10 16.42
N PRO A 81 -9.60 -10.49 16.85
CA PRO A 81 -10.68 -9.54 17.14
C PRO A 81 -10.32 -8.45 18.16
N TRP A 82 -9.40 -8.73 19.07
CA TRP A 82 -8.95 -7.81 20.13
C TRP A 82 -7.71 -6.97 19.72
N GLU A 83 -7.01 -7.34 18.63
CA GLU A 83 -5.90 -6.53 18.11
C GLU A 83 -6.46 -5.28 17.39
N PRO A 84 -5.98 -4.06 17.69
CA PRO A 84 -6.40 -2.88 16.98
C PRO A 84 -5.87 -2.87 15.54
N SER A 85 -6.57 -2.22 14.63
CA SER A 85 -6.02 -1.82 13.34
C SER A 85 -4.99 -0.70 13.53
N LEU A 86 -4.24 -0.38 12.49
CA LEU A 86 -3.18 0.64 12.52
C LEU A 86 -3.62 1.89 11.78
N ALA A 87 -3.25 3.07 12.29
CA ALA A 87 -3.51 4.35 11.64
C ALA A 87 -2.50 5.41 12.08
N PRO A 88 -2.37 6.54 11.38
CA PRO A 88 -1.55 7.66 11.86
C PRO A 88 -2.00 8.17 13.23
N SER A 89 -3.31 8.17 13.49
CA SER A 89 -3.91 8.56 14.77
C SER A 89 -5.10 7.66 15.11
N ALA A 90 -5.52 7.63 16.37
CA ALA A 90 -6.60 6.76 16.85
C ALA A 90 -8.01 7.23 16.40
N VAL A 91 -8.15 7.60 15.13
CA VAL A 91 -9.40 8.05 14.52
C VAL A 91 -10.12 6.86 13.90
N PRO A 92 -11.25 6.41 14.45
CA PRO A 92 -11.96 5.23 13.97
C PRO A 92 -12.62 5.45 12.61
N VAL A 93 -12.91 4.36 11.91
CA VAL A 93 -13.72 4.38 10.69
C VAL A 93 -15.16 4.76 11.03
N GLN A 94 -15.73 5.61 10.20
CA GLN A 94 -17.13 5.98 10.19
C GLN A 94 -17.62 5.90 8.74
N LEU A 95 -18.53 4.98 8.45
CA LEU A 95 -19.06 4.77 7.11
C LEU A 95 -20.22 5.72 6.80
N SER A 96 -21.02 6.09 7.80
CA SER A 96 -22.08 7.08 7.66
C SER A 96 -21.53 8.50 7.81
N GLN A 97 -22.02 9.45 7.01
CA GLN A 97 -21.64 10.87 7.14
C GLN A 97 -22.17 11.51 8.43
N GLU A 98 -23.26 10.98 8.99
CA GLU A 98 -23.89 11.56 10.18
C GLU A 98 -23.22 11.15 11.49
N LYS A 99 -23.04 9.84 11.70
CA LYS A 99 -22.47 9.31 12.93
C LYS A 99 -21.84 7.92 12.75
N ARG A 100 -20.87 7.62 13.62
CA ARG A 100 -20.34 6.26 13.75
C ARG A 100 -21.40 5.33 14.32
N THR A 101 -21.60 4.20 13.65
CA THR A 101 -22.55 3.17 14.08
C THR A 101 -21.91 2.12 14.99
N TRP A 102 -22.72 1.33 15.68
CA TRP A 102 -22.23 0.18 16.46
C TRP A 102 -21.61 -0.90 15.53
N MET A 103 -22.10 -1.01 14.29
CA MET A 103 -21.53 -1.91 13.28
C MET A 103 -20.11 -1.47 12.86
N ASP A 104 -19.86 -0.15 12.68
CA ASP A 104 -18.51 0.35 12.42
C ASP A 104 -17.56 0.00 13.57
N ALA A 105 -18.05 0.15 14.80
CA ALA A 105 -17.29 -0.17 16.01
C ALA A 105 -16.98 -1.68 16.13
N LEU A 106 -17.92 -2.53 15.77
CA LEU A 106 -17.74 -3.98 15.77
C LEU A 106 -16.78 -4.44 14.67
N THR A 107 -16.93 -3.89 13.46
CA THR A 107 -16.18 -4.31 12.28
C THR A 107 -14.72 -3.84 12.33
N PHE A 108 -14.50 -2.57 12.63
CA PHE A 108 -13.16 -1.96 12.52
C PHE A 108 -12.50 -1.67 13.87
N GLY A 109 -13.30 -1.32 14.88
CA GLY A 109 -12.81 -0.90 16.19
C GLY A 109 -12.22 0.51 16.18
N THR A 110 -11.43 0.82 17.21
CA THR A 110 -10.60 2.02 17.27
C THR A 110 -9.18 1.61 16.90
N PRO A 111 -8.53 2.28 15.93
CA PRO A 111 -7.17 1.94 15.54
C PRO A 111 -6.16 2.36 16.61
N HIS A 112 -5.02 1.67 16.63
CA HIS A 112 -3.82 2.07 17.34
C HIS A 112 -3.12 3.18 16.53
N ALA A 113 -2.79 4.28 17.22
CA ALA A 113 -1.97 5.33 16.64
C ALA A 113 -0.51 4.86 16.53
N LEU A 114 0.02 4.80 15.32
CA LEU A 114 1.36 4.30 15.04
C LEU A 114 2.43 5.12 15.78
N THR A 115 3.38 4.47 16.39
CA THR A 115 4.64 5.07 16.82
C THR A 115 5.55 5.29 15.61
N VAL A 116 6.56 6.16 15.73
CA VAL A 116 7.56 6.39 14.67
C VAL A 116 8.29 5.07 14.32
N ALA A 117 8.64 4.26 15.31
CA ALA A 117 9.26 2.96 15.07
C ALA A 117 8.36 1.98 14.28
N GLU A 118 7.04 2.05 14.47
CA GLU A 118 6.08 1.27 13.70
C GLU A 118 5.92 1.81 12.27
N ILE A 119 6.00 3.12 12.08
CA ILE A 119 6.02 3.73 10.74
C ILE A 119 7.24 3.25 9.96
N HIS A 120 8.43 3.25 10.55
CA HIS A 120 9.65 2.72 9.91
C HIS A 120 9.51 1.23 9.52
N ARG A 121 8.86 0.41 10.36
CA ARG A 121 8.57 -1.00 10.01
C ARG A 121 7.63 -1.10 8.81
N ILE A 122 6.64 -0.22 8.70
CA ILE A 122 5.73 -0.19 7.55
C ILE A 122 6.48 0.24 6.27
N VAL A 123 7.38 1.22 6.35
CA VAL A 123 8.26 1.59 5.23
C VAL A 123 9.05 0.36 4.76
N GLU A 124 9.63 -0.41 5.68
CA GLU A 124 10.36 -1.63 5.36
C GLU A 124 9.46 -2.73 4.75
N GLN A 125 8.23 -2.88 5.22
CA GLN A 125 7.26 -3.83 4.64
C GLN A 125 6.95 -3.51 3.18
N PHE A 126 6.69 -2.25 2.83
CA PHE A 126 6.48 -1.83 1.45
C PHE A 126 7.73 -2.05 0.60
N THR A 127 8.89 -1.75 1.14
CA THR A 127 10.18 -1.91 0.45
C THR A 127 10.47 -3.39 0.15
N ARG A 128 10.30 -4.27 1.13
CA ARG A 128 10.43 -5.71 0.94
C ARG A 128 9.46 -6.24 -0.11
N ALA A 129 8.21 -5.77 -0.07
CA ALA A 129 7.21 -6.18 -1.04
C ALA A 129 7.62 -5.77 -2.46
N ALA A 130 8.12 -4.55 -2.67
CA ALA A 130 8.58 -4.09 -3.97
C ALA A 130 9.77 -4.91 -4.50
N VAL A 131 10.77 -5.17 -3.67
CA VAL A 131 11.92 -6.04 -4.01
C VAL A 131 11.47 -7.47 -4.35
N PHE A 132 10.52 -8.01 -3.61
CA PHE A 132 9.95 -9.32 -3.89
C PHE A 132 9.23 -9.35 -5.25
N MET A 133 8.45 -8.32 -5.57
CA MET A 133 7.75 -8.22 -6.86
C MET A 133 8.72 -8.08 -8.04
N GLU A 134 9.81 -7.35 -7.87
CA GLU A 134 10.87 -7.30 -8.88
C GLU A 134 11.50 -8.70 -9.10
N LYS A 135 11.85 -9.41 -8.02
CA LYS A 135 12.34 -10.80 -8.10
C LYS A 135 11.34 -11.75 -8.78
N ALA A 136 10.04 -11.54 -8.58
CA ALA A 136 8.97 -12.27 -9.24
C ALA A 136 8.80 -11.90 -10.72
N GLY A 137 9.55 -10.92 -11.23
CA GLY A 137 9.53 -10.53 -12.65
C GLY A 137 8.42 -9.56 -13.02
N PHE A 138 7.80 -8.86 -12.05
CA PHE A 138 6.95 -7.69 -12.35
C PHE A 138 7.83 -6.53 -12.87
N ASP A 139 7.23 -5.66 -13.69
CA ASP A 139 7.91 -4.50 -14.24
C ASP A 139 7.80 -3.28 -13.32
N GLY A 140 6.94 -3.36 -12.31
CA GLY A 140 6.76 -2.29 -11.34
C GLY A 140 5.73 -2.59 -10.27
N ILE A 141 5.60 -1.61 -9.37
CA ILE A 141 4.55 -1.56 -8.34
C ILE A 141 3.79 -0.23 -8.39
N GLU A 142 2.56 -0.26 -7.90
CA GLU A 142 1.78 0.92 -7.58
C GLU A 142 1.47 0.94 -6.08
N LEU A 143 1.88 1.99 -5.37
CA LEU A 143 1.50 2.19 -3.98
C LEU A 143 0.03 2.61 -3.90
N HIS A 144 -0.75 1.97 -3.02
CA HIS A 144 -2.14 2.36 -2.83
C HIS A 144 -2.25 3.52 -1.82
N GLY A 145 -2.15 4.75 -2.32
CA GLY A 145 -2.25 6.00 -1.53
C GLY A 145 -3.63 6.66 -1.58
N ALA A 146 -4.70 5.89 -1.84
CA ALA A 146 -6.07 6.39 -2.00
C ALA A 146 -7.08 5.64 -1.11
N HIS A 147 -8.37 5.99 -1.23
CA HIS A 147 -9.55 5.30 -0.69
C HIS A 147 -9.59 5.18 0.85
N GLY A 148 -8.87 6.05 1.57
CA GLY A 148 -8.84 6.05 3.03
C GLY A 148 -8.03 4.90 3.65
N TYR A 149 -7.24 4.16 2.86
CA TYR A 149 -6.28 3.19 3.35
C TYR A 149 -5.11 3.88 4.06
N LEU A 150 -4.11 3.13 4.52
CA LEU A 150 -3.10 3.66 5.43
C LEU A 150 -2.40 4.91 4.89
N LEU A 151 -1.85 4.87 3.67
CA LEU A 151 -1.11 6.01 3.10
C LEU A 151 -2.03 7.22 2.88
N SER A 152 -3.24 7.01 2.37
CA SER A 152 -4.26 8.06 2.27
C SER A 152 -4.64 8.63 3.64
N SER A 153 -4.70 7.80 4.69
CA SER A 153 -4.97 8.25 6.05
C SER A 153 -3.87 9.15 6.62
N PHE A 154 -2.62 8.98 6.18
CA PHE A 154 -1.54 9.91 6.53
C PHE A 154 -1.69 11.26 5.85
N LEU A 155 -2.12 11.29 4.58
CA LEU A 155 -2.30 12.52 3.82
C LEU A 155 -3.48 13.36 4.33
N ASN A 156 -4.53 12.72 4.84
CA ASN A 156 -5.77 13.38 5.25
C ASN A 156 -5.64 14.02 6.65
N PRO A 157 -5.79 15.35 6.78
CA PRO A 157 -5.66 16.05 8.07
C PRO A 157 -6.74 15.68 9.11
N LYS A 158 -7.87 15.10 8.69
CA LYS A 158 -8.91 14.61 9.63
C LYS A 158 -8.56 13.27 10.27
N THR A 159 -7.69 12.49 9.66
CA THR A 159 -7.30 11.17 10.14
C THR A 159 -5.88 11.12 10.65
N ASN A 160 -5.07 12.10 10.26
CA ASN A 160 -3.72 12.31 10.74
C ASN A 160 -3.68 13.55 11.65
N LEU A 161 -3.88 13.31 12.94
CA LEU A 161 -3.86 14.33 14.01
C LEU A 161 -2.52 14.37 14.74
N ARG A 162 -1.45 13.89 14.09
CA ARG A 162 -0.09 13.86 14.68
C ARG A 162 0.50 15.25 14.71
N ASP A 163 1.35 15.47 15.69
CA ASP A 163 2.15 16.70 15.90
C ASP A 163 3.66 16.48 15.72
N ASP A 164 4.06 15.25 15.36
CA ASP A 164 5.44 14.86 15.06
C ASP A 164 5.80 15.06 13.57
N GLU A 165 6.95 14.49 13.15
CA GLU A 165 7.47 14.60 11.78
C GLU A 165 6.60 13.94 10.69
N TYR A 166 5.55 13.21 11.05
CA TYR A 166 4.59 12.57 10.12
C TYR A 166 3.21 13.21 10.12
N GLY A 167 3.02 14.35 10.80
CA GLY A 167 1.73 15.03 10.90
C GLY A 167 1.82 16.55 10.95
N GLY A 168 0.69 17.22 11.10
CA GLY A 168 0.60 18.69 11.06
C GLY A 168 0.48 19.24 9.64
N ASP A 169 1.55 19.77 9.06
CA ASP A 169 1.53 20.32 7.70
C ASP A 169 1.52 19.25 6.60
N ALA A 170 1.22 19.67 5.36
CA ALA A 170 1.10 18.75 4.22
C ALA A 170 2.42 18.01 3.92
N ALA A 171 3.57 18.67 4.07
CA ALA A 171 4.86 18.06 3.79
C ALA A 171 5.20 16.94 4.78
N ARG A 172 4.89 17.11 6.06
CA ARG A 172 5.06 16.08 7.08
C ARG A 172 4.07 14.94 6.89
N ARG A 173 2.81 15.22 6.51
CA ARG A 173 1.83 14.17 6.18
C ARG A 173 2.26 13.33 4.98
N PHE A 174 2.95 13.92 3.99
CA PHE A 174 3.48 13.23 2.81
C PHE A 174 4.75 12.42 3.11
N ARG A 175 5.45 12.67 4.21
CA ARG A 175 6.77 12.11 4.54
C ARG A 175 6.84 10.59 4.45
N ILE A 176 5.84 9.85 4.95
CA ILE A 176 5.84 8.39 4.88
C ILE A 176 5.90 7.88 3.43
N ILE A 177 5.18 8.53 2.51
CA ILE A 177 5.19 8.18 1.08
C ILE A 177 6.58 8.43 0.49
N ARG A 178 7.18 9.56 0.82
CA ARG A 178 8.55 9.89 0.41
C ARG A 178 9.54 8.81 0.86
N GLU A 179 9.55 8.47 2.13
CA GLU A 179 10.45 7.47 2.71
C GLU A 179 10.25 6.08 2.08
N ILE A 180 9.02 5.67 1.80
CA ILE A 180 8.73 4.41 1.10
C ILE A 180 9.34 4.43 -0.30
N ILE A 181 9.10 5.48 -1.09
CA ILE A 181 9.62 5.58 -2.47
C ILE A 181 11.15 5.61 -2.47
N GLU A 182 11.76 6.42 -1.61
CA GLU A 182 13.23 6.50 -1.48
C GLU A 182 13.84 5.15 -1.08
N SER A 183 13.25 4.47 -0.11
CA SER A 183 13.72 3.15 0.34
C SER A 183 13.58 2.08 -0.75
N ILE A 184 12.50 2.10 -1.53
CA ILE A 184 12.30 1.20 -2.68
C ILE A 184 13.35 1.49 -3.75
N ARG A 185 13.53 2.76 -4.15
CA ARG A 185 14.48 3.17 -5.19
C ARG A 185 15.93 2.77 -4.90
N GLN A 186 16.31 2.71 -3.63
CA GLN A 186 17.63 2.23 -3.21
C GLN A 186 17.85 0.72 -3.40
N ARG A 187 16.78 -0.06 -3.59
CA ARG A 187 16.84 -1.54 -3.55
C ARG A 187 16.35 -2.23 -4.81
N VAL A 188 15.69 -1.51 -5.70
CA VAL A 188 15.22 -2.02 -7.00
C VAL A 188 16.03 -1.44 -8.15
N SER A 189 15.95 -2.09 -9.33
CA SER A 189 16.63 -1.59 -10.53
C SER A 189 16.07 -0.23 -10.99
N PRO A 190 16.87 0.61 -11.66
CA PRO A 190 16.41 1.89 -12.18
C PRO A 190 15.24 1.79 -13.19
N SER A 191 15.12 0.65 -13.87
CA SER A 191 14.04 0.37 -14.83
C SER A 191 12.73 -0.06 -14.17
N PHE A 192 12.75 -0.43 -12.88
CA PHE A 192 11.55 -0.86 -12.17
C PHE A 192 10.61 0.33 -11.92
N VAL A 193 9.36 0.22 -12.39
CA VAL A 193 8.37 1.29 -12.26
C VAL A 193 7.87 1.38 -10.81
N VAL A 194 7.88 2.58 -10.24
CA VAL A 194 7.28 2.87 -8.94
C VAL A 194 6.24 3.95 -9.13
N GLY A 195 4.97 3.54 -9.11
CA GLY A 195 3.81 4.41 -9.23
C GLY A 195 3.08 4.56 -7.90
N ILE A 196 2.14 5.50 -7.85
CA ILE A 196 1.24 5.67 -6.72
C ILE A 196 -0.15 6.07 -7.20
N LYS A 197 -1.18 5.48 -6.58
CA LYS A 197 -2.57 5.90 -6.73
C LYS A 197 -2.91 6.87 -5.60
N LEU A 198 -3.40 8.06 -5.96
CA LEU A 198 -3.81 9.10 -5.04
C LEU A 198 -5.28 9.47 -5.22
N ASN A 199 -5.92 9.98 -4.17
CA ASN A 199 -7.17 10.70 -4.30
C ASN A 199 -6.89 12.11 -4.88
N SER A 200 -7.76 12.60 -5.77
CA SER A 200 -7.75 14.00 -6.20
C SER A 200 -8.26 14.93 -5.10
N SER A 201 -9.19 14.45 -4.29
CA SER A 201 -9.63 15.07 -3.02
C SER A 201 -10.34 14.01 -2.17
N ASP A 202 -10.57 14.31 -0.89
CA ASP A 202 -11.31 13.40 -0.02
C ASP A 202 -12.84 13.65 -0.03
N PHE A 203 -13.31 14.65 -0.80
CA PHE A 203 -14.72 15.04 -0.93
C PHE A 203 -15.44 15.22 0.41
N CYS A 204 -14.71 15.61 1.45
CA CYS A 204 -15.26 15.88 2.77
C CYS A 204 -14.64 17.13 3.38
N HIS A 205 -15.45 17.87 4.12
CA HIS A 205 -15.00 19.12 4.79
C HIS A 205 -13.79 18.84 5.71
N GLY A 206 -12.70 19.58 5.49
CA GLY A 206 -11.46 19.48 6.26
C GLY A 206 -10.63 18.21 5.96
N GLY A 207 -10.95 17.43 4.92
CA GLY A 207 -10.11 16.40 4.34
C GLY A 207 -9.04 16.97 3.40
N GLN A 208 -8.33 16.11 2.69
CA GLN A 208 -7.39 16.50 1.63
C GLN A 208 -8.12 17.25 0.52
N THR A 209 -7.62 18.41 0.12
CA THR A 209 -8.14 19.22 -0.98
C THR A 209 -7.51 18.86 -2.31
N GLU A 210 -8.01 19.45 -3.40
CA GLU A 210 -7.40 19.29 -4.75
C GLU A 210 -6.03 19.96 -4.81
N GLU A 211 -5.83 21.08 -4.08
CA GLU A 211 -4.54 21.76 -3.96
C GLU A 211 -3.52 20.88 -3.22
N ASP A 212 -3.93 20.22 -2.12
CA ASP A 212 -3.08 19.25 -1.42
C ASP A 212 -2.68 18.09 -2.35
N ALA A 213 -3.64 17.58 -3.13
CA ALA A 213 -3.37 16.50 -4.07
C ALA A 213 -2.39 16.92 -5.18
N LEU A 214 -2.56 18.12 -5.73
CA LEU A 214 -1.65 18.69 -6.72
C LEU A 214 -0.23 18.88 -6.14
N GLN A 215 -0.13 19.36 -4.91
CA GLN A 215 1.14 19.51 -4.20
C GLN A 215 1.84 18.15 -3.98
N ASN A 216 1.08 17.11 -3.65
CA ASN A 216 1.62 15.74 -3.54
C ASN A 216 2.19 15.26 -4.89
N VAL A 217 1.51 15.55 -6.01
CA VAL A 217 2.00 15.21 -7.36
C VAL A 217 3.28 15.98 -7.72
N GLN A 218 3.39 17.25 -7.33
CA GLN A 218 4.61 18.04 -7.52
C GLN A 218 5.79 17.43 -6.78
N TRP A 219 5.64 17.08 -5.50
CA TRP A 219 6.71 16.40 -4.73
C TRP A 219 7.11 15.05 -5.34
N LEU A 220 6.14 14.28 -5.84
CA LEU A 220 6.44 13.02 -6.54
C LEU A 220 7.24 13.27 -7.83
N ALA A 221 6.96 14.33 -8.56
CA ALA A 221 7.70 14.68 -9.77
C ALA A 221 9.16 15.09 -9.49
N GLU A 222 9.43 15.64 -8.31
CA GLU A 222 10.79 16.01 -7.85
C GLU A 222 11.62 14.78 -7.41
N MET A 223 10.98 13.63 -7.14
CA MET A 223 11.63 12.40 -6.67
C MET A 223 12.11 11.47 -7.80
N ARG A 224 12.13 11.92 -9.04
CA ARG A 224 12.51 11.14 -10.24
C ARG A 224 14.01 10.89 -10.33
#